data_5d99439b542778f04fd1fb1b277dd685
#
_entry.id   5d99439b542778f04fd1fb1b277dd685
#
_cell.length_a   1.000
_cell.length_b   1.000
_cell.length_c   1.000
_cell.angle_alpha   90.00
_cell.angle_beta   90.00
_cell.angle_gamma   90.00
#
_symmetry.space_group_name_H-M   'P 1'
#
loop_
_entity.id
_entity.type
_entity.pdbx_description
1 polymer ?
#
loop_
_entity_poly.entity_id
_entity_poly.type
_entity_poly.pdbx_seq_one_letter_code
_entity_poly.pdbx_strand_id
1 'polypeptide(L)'
;MFRILFILLLGVGNLWAQSSTIDELKNFWLEAERQVTEGDFEAYSRSFHPEAILVNGMNKSSVPIQRALDGWEAGFLDTKSGQMSASVGFRFSEYALGDSTAHFTGIFRYEWQNTGQESLVVYIHLEALLTRSNGQWQMLMEYQKALATIEEWEMLAPFQETLIDGR
;
A
#
# COMPACT_ATOMS: atom_id res chain seq x y z
N MET A 1 -16.91 48.53 29.63
CA MET A 1 -15.89 47.50 29.58
C MET A 1 -16.54 46.21 29.10
N PHE A 2 -16.51 45.94 27.81
CA PHE A 2 -16.97 44.66 27.22
C PHE A 2 -15.75 43.78 26.96
N ARG A 3 -15.62 42.68 27.68
CA ARG A 3 -14.62 41.65 27.41
C ARG A 3 -15.18 40.70 26.35
N ILE A 4 -14.63 40.78 25.14
CA ILE A 4 -14.90 39.84 24.07
C ILE A 4 -14.17 38.52 24.42
N LEU A 5 -14.93 37.46 24.66
CA LEU A 5 -14.45 36.10 24.83
C LEU A 5 -14.18 35.50 23.43
N PHE A 6 -12.93 35.48 23.02
CA PHE A 6 -12.52 34.78 21.79
C PHE A 6 -12.42 33.27 22.13
N ILE A 7 -13.46 32.51 21.77
CA ILE A 7 -13.45 31.06 21.90
C ILE A 7 -12.68 30.48 20.72
N LEU A 8 -11.55 29.85 20.99
CA LEU A 8 -10.76 29.06 20.07
C LEU A 8 -11.59 27.86 19.53
N LEU A 9 -12.10 27.97 18.31
CA LEU A 9 -12.75 26.90 17.54
C LEU A 9 -11.79 26.32 16.49
N LEU A 10 -10.52 26.07 16.84
CA LEU A 10 -9.49 25.61 15.88
C LEU A 10 -9.12 24.12 15.99
N GLY A 11 -9.77 23.36 16.87
CA GLY A 11 -9.34 21.97 17.13
C GLY A 11 -10.14 20.85 16.43
N VAL A 12 -11.36 21.09 16.02
CA VAL A 12 -12.28 19.99 15.60
C VAL A 12 -12.15 19.66 14.11
N GLY A 13 -11.83 20.63 13.27
CA GLY A 13 -11.73 20.41 11.82
C GLY A 13 -10.59 19.48 11.39
N ASN A 14 -9.46 19.52 12.08
CA ASN A 14 -8.30 18.71 11.73
C ASN A 14 -8.47 17.23 12.09
N LEU A 15 -9.20 16.91 13.16
CA LEU A 15 -9.44 15.51 13.57
C LEU A 15 -10.35 14.76 12.58
N TRP A 16 -11.37 15.43 12.05
CA TRP A 16 -12.27 14.82 11.05
C TRP A 16 -11.57 14.62 9.70
N ALA A 17 -10.74 15.54 9.27
CA ALA A 17 -9.99 15.42 8.03
C ALA A 17 -8.94 14.31 8.10
N GLN A 18 -8.28 14.15 9.23
CA GLN A 18 -7.29 13.09 9.45
C GLN A 18 -7.92 11.70 9.53
N SER A 19 -9.07 11.56 10.19
CA SER A 19 -9.83 10.31 10.22
C SER A 19 -10.25 9.88 8.81
N SER A 20 -10.75 10.81 7.99
CA SER A 20 -11.10 10.53 6.58
C SER A 20 -9.90 10.08 5.76
N THR A 21 -8.73 10.69 5.92
CA THR A 21 -7.50 10.33 5.23
C THR A 21 -7.01 8.93 5.61
N ILE A 22 -7.08 8.57 6.89
CA ILE A 22 -6.71 7.23 7.38
C ILE A 22 -7.63 6.16 6.76
N ASP A 23 -8.94 6.40 6.74
CA ASP A 23 -9.90 5.45 6.16
C ASP A 23 -9.71 5.29 4.64
N GLU A 24 -9.41 6.38 3.92
CA GLU A 24 -9.08 6.33 2.50
C GLU A 24 -7.80 5.49 2.25
N LEU A 25 -6.76 5.67 3.07
CA LEU A 25 -5.51 4.91 2.95
C LEU A 25 -5.67 3.44 3.35
N LYS A 26 -6.50 3.13 4.35
CA LYS A 26 -6.90 1.74 4.64
C LYS A 26 -7.58 1.10 3.44
N ASN A 27 -8.53 1.80 2.85
CA ASN A 27 -9.23 1.31 1.66
C ASN A 27 -8.26 1.12 0.48
N PHE A 28 -7.29 2.01 0.29
CA PHE A 28 -6.25 1.85 -0.73
C PHE A 28 -5.50 0.51 -0.59
N TRP A 29 -5.05 0.17 0.61
CA TRP A 29 -4.33 -1.07 0.86
C TRP A 29 -5.22 -2.31 0.77
N LEU A 30 -6.47 -2.25 1.28
CA LEU A 30 -7.45 -3.34 1.12
C LEU A 30 -7.78 -3.60 -0.35
N GLU A 31 -7.92 -2.53 -1.15
CA GLU A 31 -8.15 -2.66 -2.58
C GLU A 31 -6.94 -3.29 -3.29
N ALA A 32 -5.71 -2.94 -2.92
CA ALA A 32 -4.51 -3.59 -3.46
C ALA A 32 -4.51 -5.10 -3.16
N GLU A 33 -4.86 -5.51 -1.94
CA GLU A 33 -5.00 -6.93 -1.56
C GLU A 33 -6.10 -7.63 -2.40
N ARG A 34 -7.27 -7.01 -2.54
CA ARG A 34 -8.38 -7.54 -3.33
C ARG A 34 -8.00 -7.70 -4.80
N GLN A 35 -7.41 -6.67 -5.40
CA GLN A 35 -7.02 -6.64 -6.81
C GLN A 35 -6.04 -7.77 -7.16
N VAL A 36 -5.06 -8.03 -6.29
CA VAL A 36 -4.13 -9.15 -6.46
C VAL A 36 -4.87 -10.48 -6.35
N THR A 37 -5.73 -10.63 -5.34
CA THR A 37 -6.45 -11.90 -5.10
C THR A 37 -7.44 -12.23 -6.22
N GLU A 38 -8.07 -11.22 -6.82
CA GLU A 38 -9.03 -11.38 -7.91
C GLU A 38 -8.39 -11.39 -9.32
N GLY A 39 -7.10 -11.08 -9.42
CA GLY A 39 -6.42 -10.92 -10.69
C GLY A 39 -6.91 -9.70 -11.48
N ASP A 40 -7.34 -8.63 -10.78
CA ASP A 40 -7.84 -7.38 -11.39
C ASP A 40 -6.68 -6.45 -11.77
N PHE A 41 -5.97 -6.82 -12.83
CA PHE A 41 -4.80 -6.08 -13.31
C PHE A 41 -5.14 -4.63 -13.66
N GLU A 42 -6.29 -4.40 -14.28
CA GLU A 42 -6.69 -3.06 -14.71
C GLU A 42 -6.88 -2.11 -13.51
N ALA A 43 -7.55 -2.56 -12.45
CA ALA A 43 -7.69 -1.78 -11.22
C ALA A 43 -6.35 -1.61 -10.51
N TYR A 44 -5.54 -2.67 -10.42
CA TYR A 44 -4.22 -2.62 -9.79
C TYR A 44 -3.28 -1.63 -10.49
N SER A 45 -3.22 -1.64 -11.83
CA SER A 45 -2.39 -0.70 -12.59
C SER A 45 -2.81 0.76 -12.38
N ARG A 46 -4.11 1.04 -12.20
CA ARG A 46 -4.62 2.39 -11.90
C ARG A 46 -4.29 2.87 -10.47
N SER A 47 -3.94 1.97 -9.57
CA SER A 47 -3.50 2.35 -8.22
C SER A 47 -2.12 3.02 -8.20
N PHE A 48 -1.40 2.99 -9.30
CA PHE A 48 -0.12 3.68 -9.46
C PHE A 48 -0.28 5.00 -10.20
N HIS A 49 0.50 6.00 -9.77
CA HIS A 49 0.64 7.23 -10.52
C HIS A 49 1.37 6.96 -11.85
N PRO A 50 1.03 7.65 -12.97
CA PRO A 50 1.70 7.41 -14.27
C PRO A 50 3.23 7.60 -14.23
N GLU A 51 3.72 8.46 -13.35
CA GLU A 51 5.15 8.72 -13.15
C GLU A 51 5.75 7.90 -12.01
N ALA A 52 5.03 6.89 -11.51
CA ALA A 52 5.52 6.06 -10.41
C ALA A 52 6.77 5.27 -10.80
N ILE A 53 7.60 5.00 -9.81
CA ILE A 53 8.80 4.19 -9.94
C ILE A 53 8.76 2.98 -9.03
N LEU A 54 9.26 1.85 -9.54
CA LEU A 54 9.63 0.70 -8.73
C LEU A 54 11.14 0.74 -8.47
N VAL A 55 11.53 0.73 -7.20
CA VAL A 55 12.91 0.56 -6.77
C VAL A 55 13.08 -0.86 -6.24
N ASN A 56 14.03 -1.60 -6.77
CA ASN A 56 14.38 -2.96 -6.31
C ASN A 56 15.77 -2.96 -5.70
N GLY A 57 15.84 -3.00 -4.37
CA GLY A 57 17.10 -2.99 -3.62
C GLY A 57 17.89 -4.28 -3.78
N MET A 58 17.23 -5.41 -3.97
CA MET A 58 17.88 -6.71 -4.16
C MET A 58 18.66 -6.73 -5.48
N ASN A 59 18.09 -6.17 -6.54
CA ASN A 59 18.71 -6.09 -7.88
C ASN A 59 19.46 -4.76 -8.11
N LYS A 60 19.41 -3.84 -7.13
CA LYS A 60 20.00 -2.49 -7.22
C LYS A 60 19.56 -1.74 -8.48
N SER A 61 18.26 -1.77 -8.76
CA SER A 61 17.67 -1.17 -9.96
C SER A 61 16.47 -0.29 -9.61
N SER A 62 16.20 0.69 -10.47
CA SER A 62 14.94 1.41 -10.46
C SER A 62 14.42 1.54 -11.88
N VAL A 63 13.12 1.42 -12.03
CA VAL A 63 12.43 1.45 -13.33
C VAL A 63 11.11 2.21 -13.22
N PRO A 64 10.63 2.83 -14.30
CA PRO A 64 9.26 3.29 -14.37
C PRO A 64 8.32 2.14 -14.05
N ILE A 65 7.24 2.42 -13.31
CA ILE A 65 6.29 1.40 -12.85
C ILE A 65 5.68 0.59 -13.99
N GLN A 66 5.47 1.22 -15.14
CA GLN A 66 4.90 0.55 -16.31
C GLN A 66 5.68 -0.71 -16.69
N ARG A 67 7.02 -0.65 -16.61
CA ARG A 67 7.87 -1.82 -16.90
C ARG A 67 7.66 -2.98 -15.93
N ALA A 68 7.36 -2.68 -14.67
CA ALA A 68 7.03 -3.71 -13.70
C ALA A 68 5.64 -4.28 -13.94
N LEU A 69 4.66 -3.41 -14.21
CA LEU A 69 3.28 -3.78 -14.55
C LEU A 69 3.24 -4.72 -15.76
N ASP A 70 3.98 -4.39 -16.83
CA ASP A 70 4.09 -5.25 -18.02
C ASP A 70 4.60 -6.66 -17.67
N GLY A 71 5.49 -6.75 -16.67
CA GLY A 71 6.02 -8.04 -16.19
C GLY A 71 5.04 -8.81 -15.28
N TRP A 72 4.16 -8.11 -14.57
CA TRP A 72 3.20 -8.72 -13.64
C TRP A 72 1.88 -9.12 -14.29
N GLU A 73 1.51 -8.54 -15.42
CA GLU A 73 0.22 -8.73 -16.08
C GLU A 73 -0.13 -10.21 -16.28
N ALA A 74 0.82 -11.04 -16.73
CA ALA A 74 0.59 -12.46 -16.94
C ALA A 74 0.12 -13.17 -15.66
N GLY A 75 0.74 -12.89 -14.51
CA GLY A 75 0.35 -13.44 -13.22
C GLY A 75 -1.08 -13.04 -12.81
N PHE A 76 -1.48 -11.79 -13.07
CA PHE A 76 -2.86 -11.34 -12.84
C PHE A 76 -3.85 -12.09 -13.75
N LEU A 77 -3.52 -12.27 -15.01
CA LEU A 77 -4.38 -13.02 -15.96
C LEU A 77 -4.51 -14.50 -15.55
N ASP A 78 -3.42 -15.13 -15.11
CA ASP A 78 -3.44 -16.50 -14.60
C ASP A 78 -4.29 -16.63 -13.33
N THR A 79 -4.21 -15.64 -12.43
CA THR A 79 -5.05 -15.56 -11.22
C THR A 79 -6.51 -15.41 -11.60
N LYS A 80 -6.84 -14.49 -12.49
CA LYS A 80 -8.21 -14.23 -12.95
C LYS A 80 -8.83 -15.45 -13.64
N SER A 81 -8.02 -16.23 -14.36
CA SER A 81 -8.49 -17.45 -15.05
C SER A 81 -8.55 -18.69 -14.15
N GLY A 82 -8.04 -18.61 -12.91
CA GLY A 82 -7.97 -19.73 -11.98
C GLY A 82 -6.82 -20.70 -12.25
N GLN A 83 -5.87 -20.35 -13.13
CA GLN A 83 -4.65 -21.15 -13.36
C GLN A 83 -3.65 -20.96 -12.22
N MET A 84 -3.72 -19.82 -11.52
CA MET A 84 -2.94 -19.50 -10.35
C MET A 84 -3.86 -18.91 -9.27
N SER A 85 -3.53 -19.07 -8.01
CA SER A 85 -4.04 -18.23 -6.93
C SER A 85 -2.92 -17.31 -6.46
N ALA A 86 -3.24 -16.06 -6.13
CA ALA A 86 -2.29 -15.12 -5.56
C ALA A 86 -2.94 -14.33 -4.43
N SER A 87 -2.13 -13.91 -3.47
CA SER A 87 -2.54 -12.98 -2.43
C SER A 87 -1.38 -12.10 -1.99
N VAL A 88 -1.68 -10.89 -1.56
CA VAL A 88 -0.74 -10.00 -0.91
C VAL A 88 -1.34 -9.51 0.39
N GLY A 89 -0.51 -9.29 1.39
CA GLY A 89 -0.90 -8.66 2.65
C GLY A 89 0.18 -7.68 3.09
N PHE A 90 -0.20 -6.67 3.87
CA PHE A 90 0.70 -5.60 4.31
C PHE A 90 0.69 -5.47 5.83
N ARG A 91 1.87 -5.19 6.41
CA ARG A 91 2.04 -4.81 7.80
C ARG A 91 3.04 -3.66 7.88
N PHE A 92 2.65 -2.58 8.54
CA PHE A 92 3.47 -1.38 8.59
C PHE A 92 4.06 -1.17 9.98
N SER A 93 5.36 -0.88 10.03
CA SER A 93 6.08 -0.47 11.24
C SER A 93 5.94 1.03 11.49
N GLU A 94 5.89 1.82 10.40
CA GLU A 94 5.84 3.27 10.46
C GLU A 94 5.01 3.83 9.30
N TYR A 95 4.40 4.99 9.54
CA TYR A 95 3.77 5.79 8.49
C TYR A 95 3.85 7.28 8.83
N ALA A 96 3.89 8.11 7.79
CA ALA A 96 3.79 9.56 7.89
C ALA A 96 2.71 10.05 6.93
N LEU A 97 1.74 10.81 7.46
CA LEU A 97 0.58 11.29 6.71
C LEU A 97 0.63 12.81 6.56
N GLY A 98 0.44 13.28 5.34
CA GLY A 98 0.18 14.68 5.01
C GLY A 98 -1.16 14.82 4.30
N ASP A 99 -1.51 16.04 3.90
CA ASP A 99 -2.79 16.35 3.25
C ASP A 99 -2.92 15.66 1.87
N SER A 100 -1.80 15.48 1.17
CA SER A 100 -1.76 14.94 -0.19
C SER A 100 -0.64 13.92 -0.42
N THR A 101 0.10 13.56 0.61
CA THR A 101 1.16 12.55 0.54
C THR A 101 1.09 11.64 1.76
N ALA A 102 1.44 10.37 1.57
CA ALA A 102 1.56 9.42 2.65
C ALA A 102 2.77 8.51 2.40
N HIS A 103 3.57 8.27 3.43
CA HIS A 103 4.70 7.37 3.37
C HIS A 103 4.48 6.21 4.33
N PHE A 104 4.79 5.01 3.89
CA PHE A 104 4.68 3.78 4.68
C PHE A 104 6.00 3.02 4.65
N THR A 105 6.38 2.48 5.80
CA THR A 105 7.49 1.54 5.93
C THR A 105 6.95 0.26 6.57
N GLY A 106 7.31 -0.90 6.03
CA GLY A 106 6.83 -2.17 6.57
C GLY A 106 7.30 -3.36 5.77
N ILE A 107 6.46 -4.37 5.75
CA ILE A 107 6.69 -5.62 5.03
C ILE A 107 5.42 -5.96 4.26
N PHE A 108 5.55 -6.41 3.03
CA PHE A 108 4.49 -7.15 2.37
C PHE A 108 4.83 -8.64 2.29
N ARG A 109 3.79 -9.45 2.43
CA ARG A 109 3.80 -10.88 2.20
C ARG A 109 3.10 -11.16 0.88
N TYR A 110 3.77 -11.80 -0.06
CA TYR A 110 3.16 -12.26 -1.30
C TYR A 110 3.17 -13.78 -1.35
N GLU A 111 2.02 -14.37 -1.61
CA GLU A 111 1.84 -15.80 -1.76
C GLU A 111 1.22 -16.09 -3.12
N TRP A 112 1.72 -17.12 -3.78
CA TRP A 112 1.12 -17.60 -5.02
C TRP A 112 1.23 -19.12 -5.13
N GLN A 113 0.29 -19.70 -5.86
CA GLN A 113 0.22 -21.14 -6.10
C GLN A 113 -0.31 -21.39 -7.51
N ASN A 114 0.49 -22.04 -8.36
CA ASN A 114 0.00 -22.57 -9.63
C ASN A 114 -0.81 -23.85 -9.39
N THR A 115 -1.82 -24.08 -10.23
CA THR A 115 -2.67 -25.27 -10.12
C THR A 115 -1.85 -26.55 -10.08
N GLY A 116 -2.03 -27.34 -9.03
CA GLY A 116 -1.33 -28.60 -8.82
C GLY A 116 0.11 -28.50 -8.29
N GLN A 117 0.56 -27.29 -7.93
CA GLN A 117 1.87 -27.06 -7.31
C GLN A 117 1.73 -26.66 -5.84
N GLU A 118 2.83 -26.68 -5.11
CA GLU A 118 2.88 -26.14 -3.74
C GLU A 118 2.81 -24.61 -3.76
N SER A 119 2.26 -24.04 -2.69
CA SER A 119 2.25 -22.59 -2.48
C SER A 119 3.67 -22.08 -2.18
N LEU A 120 4.00 -20.95 -2.77
CA LEU A 120 5.24 -20.23 -2.54
C LEU A 120 4.93 -18.91 -1.84
N VAL A 121 5.75 -18.53 -0.87
CA VAL A 121 5.57 -17.32 -0.07
C VAL A 121 6.88 -16.55 -0.01
N VAL A 122 6.80 -15.24 -0.18
CA VAL A 122 7.91 -14.32 0.05
C VAL A 122 7.48 -13.18 0.95
N TYR A 123 8.42 -12.69 1.75
CA TYR A 123 8.27 -11.50 2.59
C TYR A 123 9.30 -10.47 2.14
N ILE A 124 8.89 -9.22 1.93
CA ILE A 124 9.76 -8.19 1.40
C ILE A 124 9.59 -6.91 2.20
N HIS A 125 10.70 -6.35 2.69
CA HIS A 125 10.72 -5.03 3.29
C HIS A 125 10.32 -3.98 2.25
N LEU A 126 9.32 -3.19 2.59
CA LEU A 126 8.67 -2.22 1.73
C LEU A 126 8.82 -0.80 2.27
N GLU A 127 9.12 0.14 1.38
CA GLU A 127 8.76 1.54 1.54
C GLU A 127 7.83 1.93 0.40
N ALA A 128 6.75 2.63 0.71
CA ALA A 128 5.79 3.11 -0.26
C ALA A 128 5.54 4.61 -0.06
N LEU A 129 5.62 5.38 -1.13
CA LEU A 129 5.20 6.77 -1.16
C LEU A 129 3.93 6.87 -2.00
N LEU A 130 2.87 7.37 -1.37
CA LEU A 130 1.61 7.65 -2.02
C LEU A 130 1.42 9.16 -2.21
N THR A 131 0.73 9.52 -3.28
CA THR A 131 0.28 10.89 -3.54
C THR A 131 -1.21 10.90 -3.82
N ARG A 132 -1.87 11.99 -3.44
CA ARG A 132 -3.29 12.21 -3.72
C ARG A 132 -3.41 13.11 -4.94
N SER A 133 -3.84 12.55 -6.06
CA SER A 133 -4.06 13.27 -7.31
C SER A 133 -5.53 13.15 -7.71
N ASN A 134 -6.17 14.28 -8.05
CA ASN A 134 -7.59 14.32 -8.41
C ASN A 134 -8.53 13.65 -7.39
N GLY A 135 -8.19 13.76 -6.10
CA GLY A 135 -8.97 13.20 -5.01
C GLY A 135 -8.77 11.70 -4.77
N GLN A 136 -7.88 11.04 -5.51
CA GLN A 136 -7.57 9.63 -5.38
C GLN A 136 -6.13 9.42 -4.93
N TRP A 137 -5.92 8.46 -4.01
CA TRP A 137 -4.59 8.02 -3.62
C TRP A 137 -4.00 7.12 -4.68
N GLN A 138 -2.76 7.38 -5.05
CA GLN A 138 -1.98 6.58 -6.00
C GLN A 138 -0.57 6.39 -5.47
N MET A 139 0.00 5.21 -5.69
CA MET A 139 1.39 4.93 -5.34
C MET A 139 2.33 5.65 -6.33
N LEU A 140 3.22 6.48 -5.80
CA LEU A 140 4.23 7.21 -6.56
C LEU A 140 5.60 6.52 -6.53
N MET A 141 5.87 5.77 -5.47
CA MET A 141 7.08 4.94 -5.36
C MET A 141 6.76 3.67 -4.58
N GLU A 142 7.23 2.56 -5.10
CA GLU A 142 7.34 1.30 -4.39
C GLU A 142 8.81 0.93 -4.29
N TYR A 143 9.33 0.78 -3.07
CA TYR A 143 10.70 0.35 -2.84
C TYR A 143 10.71 -1.01 -2.14
N GLN A 144 11.01 -2.05 -2.91
CA GLN A 144 11.25 -3.41 -2.44
C GLN A 144 12.72 -3.51 -1.99
N LYS A 145 12.98 -3.32 -0.69
CA LYS A 145 14.33 -3.11 -0.16
C LYS A 145 15.17 -4.38 -0.10
N ALA A 146 14.63 -5.41 0.54
CA ALA A 146 15.31 -6.67 0.81
C ALA A 146 14.28 -7.74 1.16
N LEU A 147 14.68 -9.01 1.16
CA LEU A 147 13.87 -10.08 1.74
C LEU A 147 13.74 -9.86 3.24
N ALA A 148 12.55 -10.11 3.76
CA ALA A 148 12.25 -10.18 5.18
C ALA A 148 12.05 -11.63 5.60
N THR A 149 12.07 -11.90 6.91
CA THR A 149 11.76 -13.21 7.47
C THR A 149 10.31 -13.27 7.94
N ILE A 150 9.83 -14.49 8.18
CA ILE A 150 8.50 -14.69 8.77
C ILE A 150 8.42 -14.10 10.19
N GLU A 151 9.50 -14.18 10.95
CA GLU A 151 9.56 -13.63 12.31
C GLU A 151 9.44 -12.11 12.30
N GLU A 152 10.11 -11.41 11.35
CA GLU A 152 9.98 -9.97 11.18
C GLU A 152 8.56 -9.58 10.79
N TRP A 153 7.93 -10.36 9.90
CA TRP A 153 6.53 -10.17 9.56
C TRP A 153 5.59 -10.35 10.75
N GLU A 154 5.79 -11.40 11.57
CA GLU A 154 4.94 -11.71 12.72
C GLU A 154 5.07 -10.69 13.86
N MET A 155 6.20 -9.97 13.94
CA MET A 155 6.38 -8.89 14.92
C MET A 155 5.55 -7.64 14.59
N LEU A 156 5.09 -7.47 13.37
CA LEU A 156 4.26 -6.34 12.97
C LEU A 156 2.78 -6.68 13.10
N ALA A 157 1.97 -5.74 13.60
CA ALA A 157 0.52 -5.86 13.58
C ALA A 157 -0.04 -5.72 12.16
N PRO A 158 -1.21 -6.31 11.85
CA PRO A 158 -1.93 -6.03 10.62
C PRO A 158 -2.16 -4.53 10.43
N PHE A 159 -2.07 -4.02 9.20
CA PHE A 159 -2.16 -2.58 8.94
C PHE A 159 -3.51 -1.97 9.36
N GLN A 160 -4.57 -2.76 9.36
CA GLN A 160 -5.89 -2.34 9.84
C GLN A 160 -5.88 -1.95 11.32
N GLU A 161 -5.00 -2.56 12.12
CA GLU A 161 -4.82 -2.26 13.54
C GLU A 161 -3.82 -1.12 13.76
N THR A 162 -2.83 -0.97 12.88
CA THR A 162 -1.78 0.05 12.99
C THR A 162 -2.29 1.45 12.63
N LEU A 163 -3.19 1.56 11.64
CA LEU A 163 -3.77 2.82 11.19
C LEU A 163 -5.00 3.24 12.02
N ILE A 164 -5.01 3.02 13.34
CA ILE A 164 -6.18 3.35 14.20
C ILE A 164 -6.06 4.74 14.80
N ASP A 165 -4.87 5.16 15.15
CA ASP A 165 -4.63 6.44 15.84
C ASP A 165 -3.44 7.15 15.19
N GLY A 166 -3.64 8.34 14.70
CA GLY A 166 -2.59 9.21 14.16
C GLY A 166 -1.56 9.62 15.25
N ARG A 167 -0.84 8.64 15.79
CA ARG A 167 0.28 8.84 16.71
C ARG A 167 1.59 8.50 16.04
#